data_3acc8ad3c621d77b9c9263ec22c897b9
#
_entry.id   3acc8ad3c621d77b9c9263ec22c897b9
#
_cell.length_a   1.000
_cell.length_b   1.000
_cell.length_c   1.000
_cell.angle_alpha   90.00
_cell.angle_beta   90.00
_cell.angle_gamma   90.00
#
_symmetry.space_group_name_H-M   'P 1'
#
loop_
_entity.id
_entity.type
_entity.pdbx_description
1 polymer ?
#
loop_
_entity_poly.entity_id
_entity_poly.type
_entity_poly.pdbx_seq_one_letter_code
_entity_poly.pdbx_strand_id
1 'polypeptide(L)'
;EFNKDYYVSAGNNGFITDAFLWNSLQSGEGTKQVGSGGSENKIYSAFARVGYTFMDRYLLTATFRADGASVFARNRKWGYFPSVALAWNMAEEPFMEPARSVVSMLKPRVSYGTVGNAGGVGDNAFAAYYAQLAYNKQDNSPQTGVFLGRLENPDLKWETTKEFNVGLDFALFDGRIGGTFEFFERRITDLLTFKPLNTYHDLTLVAANIGTTGGRGFEFTLNTKNIVTKDFSWFSDITFSRVKNWWVEHTTDWKPSVYELSL
;
A
#
# COMPACT_ATOMS: atom_id res chain seq x y z
N GLU A 1 -9.90 -12.13 -6.36
CA GLU A 1 -8.94 -11.73 -7.40
C GLU A 1 -7.96 -12.86 -7.67
N PHE A 2 -7.66 -13.11 -8.93
CA PHE A 2 -6.72 -14.13 -9.38
C PHE A 2 -5.83 -13.55 -10.46
N ASN A 3 -4.53 -13.44 -10.17
CA ASN A 3 -3.53 -12.96 -11.11
C ASN A 3 -2.56 -14.09 -11.42
N LYS A 4 -2.28 -14.28 -12.71
CA LYS A 4 -1.34 -15.26 -13.20
C LYS A 4 -0.52 -14.67 -14.32
N ASP A 5 0.75 -14.52 -14.09
CA ASP A 5 1.69 -13.89 -15.00
C ASP A 5 2.71 -14.93 -15.47
N TYR A 6 2.97 -14.94 -16.75
CA TYR A 6 4.06 -15.69 -17.37
C TYR A 6 4.91 -14.76 -18.20
N TYR A 7 6.20 -14.98 -18.15
CA TYR A 7 7.10 -14.27 -19.04
C TYR A 7 8.10 -15.22 -19.69
N VAL A 8 8.52 -14.86 -20.89
CA VAL A 8 9.66 -15.44 -21.59
C VAL A 8 10.54 -14.27 -22.00
N SER A 9 11.82 -14.37 -21.76
CA SER A 9 12.80 -13.36 -22.13
C SER A 9 13.89 -13.98 -22.96
N ALA A 10 14.38 -13.22 -23.94
CA ALA A 10 15.58 -13.54 -24.69
C ALA A 10 16.46 -12.29 -24.78
N GLY A 11 17.75 -12.45 -24.64
CA GLY A 11 18.72 -11.38 -24.71
C GLY A 11 20.04 -11.83 -25.35
N ASN A 12 20.74 -10.88 -25.91
CA ASN A 12 22.10 -11.05 -26.41
C ASN A 12 22.84 -9.71 -26.29
N ASN A 13 24.17 -9.74 -26.41
CA ASN A 13 25.02 -8.56 -26.42
C ASN A 13 26.08 -8.67 -27.52
N GLY A 14 26.97 -7.68 -27.65
CA GLY A 14 28.02 -7.69 -28.69
C GLY A 14 27.48 -7.46 -30.10
N PHE A 15 26.48 -6.57 -30.24
CA PHE A 15 25.96 -6.19 -31.56
C PHE A 15 26.92 -5.24 -32.26
N ILE A 16 27.18 -5.51 -33.54
CA ILE A 16 28.05 -4.65 -34.41
C ILE A 16 27.30 -3.33 -34.73
N THR A 17 25.97 -3.35 -34.76
CA THR A 17 25.13 -2.20 -35.08
C THR A 17 23.78 -2.24 -34.34
N ASP A 18 23.28 -1.09 -33.96
CA ASP A 18 21.96 -0.92 -33.37
C ASP A 18 20.81 -0.80 -34.38
N ALA A 19 21.15 -0.91 -35.70
CA ALA A 19 20.16 -0.70 -36.77
C ALA A 19 18.97 -1.67 -36.73
N PHE A 20 19.14 -2.86 -36.18
CA PHE A 20 18.09 -3.89 -36.09
C PHE A 20 17.33 -3.89 -34.76
N LEU A 21 17.84 -3.17 -33.74
CA LEU A 21 17.28 -3.15 -32.39
C LEU A 21 16.96 -4.57 -31.88
N TRP A 22 15.76 -4.76 -31.30
CA TRP A 22 15.28 -6.05 -30.80
C TRP A 22 14.86 -7.06 -31.91
N ASN A 23 14.79 -6.64 -33.18
CA ASN A 23 14.33 -7.51 -34.28
C ASN A 23 15.34 -8.57 -34.71
N SER A 24 16.58 -8.49 -34.25
CA SER A 24 17.64 -9.45 -34.63
C SER A 24 18.57 -9.80 -33.47
N LEU A 25 18.00 -10.36 -32.39
CA LEU A 25 18.76 -10.76 -31.22
C LEU A 25 19.82 -11.83 -31.54
N GLN A 26 19.60 -12.64 -32.59
CA GLN A 26 20.56 -13.67 -33.00
C GLN A 26 21.86 -13.13 -33.58
N SER A 27 21.93 -11.86 -34.03
CA SER A 27 23.10 -11.26 -34.65
C SER A 27 24.15 -10.75 -33.64
N GLY A 28 23.84 -10.75 -32.34
CA GLY A 28 24.85 -10.46 -31.33
C GLY A 28 25.83 -11.61 -31.15
N GLU A 29 27.11 -11.26 -31.00
CA GLU A 29 28.22 -12.23 -30.81
C GLU A 29 28.40 -12.67 -29.34
N GLY A 30 27.69 -12.04 -28.41
CA GLY A 30 27.79 -12.32 -26.99
C GLY A 30 27.02 -13.56 -26.53
N THR A 31 26.93 -13.72 -25.21
CA THR A 31 26.22 -14.85 -24.62
C THR A 31 24.71 -14.68 -24.77
N LYS A 32 24.08 -15.64 -25.44
CA LYS A 32 22.61 -15.70 -25.56
C LYS A 32 21.98 -16.05 -24.22
N GLN A 33 21.10 -15.21 -23.76
CA GLN A 33 20.35 -15.39 -22.52
C GLN A 33 18.89 -15.72 -22.85
N VAL A 34 18.39 -16.78 -22.25
CA VAL A 34 16.97 -17.16 -22.34
C VAL A 34 16.46 -17.38 -20.93
N GLY A 35 15.34 -16.77 -20.62
CA GLY A 35 14.69 -16.92 -19.33
C GLY A 35 13.19 -17.13 -19.48
N SER A 36 12.61 -17.85 -18.55
CA SER A 36 11.15 -17.96 -18.43
C SER A 36 10.78 -18.05 -16.96
N GLY A 37 9.59 -17.58 -16.64
CA GLY A 37 9.07 -17.69 -15.29
C GLY A 37 7.57 -17.40 -15.25
N GLY A 38 6.98 -17.58 -14.08
CA GLY A 38 5.59 -17.26 -13.86
C GLY A 38 5.32 -17.07 -12.37
N SER A 39 4.30 -16.30 -12.07
CA SER A 39 3.78 -16.10 -10.72
C SER A 39 2.26 -16.27 -10.72
N GLU A 40 1.75 -16.77 -9.62
CA GLU A 40 0.32 -16.91 -9.40
C GLU A 40 -0.04 -16.35 -8.03
N ASN A 41 -0.94 -15.39 -7.99
CA ASN A 41 -1.42 -14.77 -6.77
C ASN A 41 -2.94 -14.81 -6.70
N LYS A 42 -3.47 -15.27 -5.55
CA LYS A 42 -4.91 -15.36 -5.28
C LYS A 42 -5.23 -14.59 -4.00
N ILE A 43 -6.22 -13.72 -4.10
CA ILE A 43 -6.79 -13.03 -2.95
C ILE A 43 -8.28 -13.35 -2.89
N TYR A 44 -8.73 -13.79 -1.73
CA TYR A 44 -10.13 -14.01 -1.39
C TYR A 44 -10.53 -13.00 -0.33
N SER A 45 -11.63 -12.29 -0.56
CA SER A 45 -12.12 -11.26 0.35
C SER A 45 -13.58 -11.47 0.67
N ALA A 46 -13.94 -11.33 1.93
CA ALA A 46 -15.31 -11.21 2.38
C ALA A 46 -15.44 -9.95 3.24
N PHE A 47 -16.51 -9.19 3.06
CA PHE A 47 -16.74 -8.00 3.86
C PHE A 47 -18.21 -7.83 4.18
N ALA A 48 -18.48 -7.18 5.31
CA ALA A 48 -19.78 -6.73 5.72
C ALA A 48 -19.69 -5.27 6.13
N ARG A 49 -20.71 -4.48 5.80
CA ARG A 49 -20.84 -3.08 6.19
C ARG A 49 -22.23 -2.81 6.72
N VAL A 50 -22.30 -2.14 7.86
CA VAL A 50 -23.54 -1.65 8.47
C VAL A 50 -23.45 -0.14 8.51
N GLY A 51 -24.47 0.52 7.99
CA GLY A 51 -24.70 1.96 8.13
C GLY A 51 -25.98 2.20 8.89
N TYR A 52 -25.95 3.06 9.89
CA TYR A 52 -27.09 3.44 10.67
C TYR A 52 -27.15 4.96 10.83
N THR A 53 -28.30 5.53 10.53
CA THR A 53 -28.57 6.96 10.73
C THR A 53 -29.71 7.10 11.73
N PHE A 54 -29.43 7.82 12.81
CA PHE A 54 -30.41 8.11 13.84
C PHE A 54 -30.80 9.58 13.80
N MET A 55 -32.11 9.84 13.72
CA MET A 55 -32.72 11.19 13.67
C MET A 55 -32.13 12.09 12.57
N ASP A 56 -31.59 11.52 11.48
CA ASP A 56 -30.87 12.21 10.40
C ASP A 56 -29.67 13.06 10.86
N ARG A 57 -29.25 12.90 12.11
CA ARG A 57 -28.16 13.66 12.74
C ARG A 57 -26.96 12.83 13.09
N TYR A 58 -27.16 11.63 13.60
CA TYR A 58 -26.07 10.77 14.06
C TYR A 58 -25.88 9.62 13.09
N LEU A 59 -24.71 9.56 12.50
CA LEU A 59 -24.38 8.55 11.50
C LEU A 59 -23.30 7.61 12.07
N LEU A 60 -23.57 6.31 12.00
CA LEU A 60 -22.64 5.25 12.35
C LEU A 60 -22.37 4.42 11.10
N THR A 61 -21.12 4.15 10.81
CA THR A 61 -20.71 3.15 9.84
C THR A 61 -19.74 2.19 10.49
N ALA A 62 -20.03 0.90 10.41
CA ALA A 62 -19.10 -0.15 10.82
C ALA A 62 -18.83 -1.08 9.64
N THR A 63 -17.58 -1.44 9.43
CA THR A 63 -17.16 -2.36 8.37
C THR A 63 -16.25 -3.42 8.96
N PHE A 64 -16.43 -4.64 8.54
CA PHE A 64 -15.52 -5.75 8.82
C PHE A 64 -15.12 -6.40 7.52
N ARG A 65 -13.81 -6.59 7.32
CA ARG A 65 -13.25 -7.25 6.15
C ARG A 65 -12.31 -8.37 6.57
N ALA A 66 -12.44 -9.51 5.93
CA ALA A 66 -11.55 -10.65 6.06
C ALA A 66 -10.93 -10.94 4.68
N ASP A 67 -9.60 -10.91 4.60
CA ASP A 67 -8.86 -11.14 3.36
C ASP A 67 -7.90 -12.32 3.54
N GLY A 68 -7.90 -13.22 2.57
CA GLY A 68 -6.99 -14.35 2.51
C GLY A 68 -6.09 -14.26 1.29
N ALA A 69 -4.76 -14.24 1.46
CA ALA A 69 -3.79 -14.18 0.38
C ALA A 69 -2.98 -15.46 0.23
N SER A 70 -2.77 -15.91 -1.02
CA SER A 70 -1.99 -17.13 -1.32
C SER A 70 -0.51 -16.97 -1.03
N VAL A 71 -0.01 -15.74 -1.01
CA VAL A 71 1.41 -15.42 -0.78
C VAL A 71 1.90 -15.75 0.62
N PHE A 72 1.00 -15.97 1.58
CA PHE A 72 1.31 -16.35 2.95
C PHE A 72 1.14 -17.85 3.20
N ALA A 73 1.90 -18.38 4.15
CA ALA A 73 1.80 -19.77 4.59
C ALA A 73 0.42 -20.08 5.19
N ARG A 74 0.07 -21.37 5.27
CA ARG A 74 -1.29 -21.86 5.60
C ARG A 74 -1.90 -21.19 6.84
N ASN A 75 -1.11 -20.98 7.89
CA ASN A 75 -1.58 -20.46 9.17
C ASN A 75 -1.58 -18.91 9.24
N ARG A 76 -1.13 -18.20 8.19
CA ARG A 76 -0.96 -16.76 8.15
C ARG A 76 -1.73 -16.09 7.00
N LYS A 77 -2.49 -16.86 6.21
CA LYS A 77 -3.20 -16.38 5.02
C LYS A 77 -4.23 -15.31 5.30
N TRP A 78 -4.92 -15.40 6.44
CA TRP A 78 -6.06 -14.55 6.74
C TRP A 78 -5.69 -13.34 7.57
N GLY A 79 -6.10 -12.16 7.09
CA GLY A 79 -6.09 -10.89 7.81
C GLY A 79 -7.51 -10.41 8.08
N TYR A 80 -7.71 -9.69 9.20
CA TYR A 80 -9.00 -9.17 9.63
C TYR A 80 -8.90 -7.68 9.88
N PHE A 81 -9.76 -6.90 9.21
CA PHE A 81 -9.64 -5.46 9.13
C PHE A 81 -10.98 -4.79 9.48
N PRO A 82 -11.24 -4.58 10.77
CA PRO A 82 -12.40 -3.82 11.23
C PRO A 82 -12.19 -2.30 11.04
N SER A 83 -13.30 -1.58 10.84
CA SER A 83 -13.33 -0.13 10.90
C SER A 83 -14.67 0.37 11.43
N VAL A 84 -14.64 1.54 12.09
CA VAL A 84 -15.80 2.24 12.58
C VAL A 84 -15.66 3.73 12.31
N ALA A 85 -16.76 4.37 11.91
CA ALA A 85 -16.84 5.80 11.71
C ALA A 85 -18.14 6.35 12.32
N LEU A 86 -18.02 7.48 12.97
CA LEU A 86 -19.13 8.26 13.51
C LEU A 86 -19.10 9.65 12.86
N ALA A 87 -20.27 10.17 12.53
CA ALA A 87 -20.43 11.54 12.10
C ALA A 87 -21.70 12.13 12.72
N TRP A 88 -21.66 13.43 12.96
CA TRP A 88 -22.77 14.17 13.56
C TRP A 88 -23.14 15.38 12.70
N ASN A 89 -24.34 15.38 12.16
CA ASN A 89 -24.90 16.53 11.47
C ASN A 89 -25.32 17.61 12.48
N MET A 90 -24.35 18.33 13.04
CA MET A 90 -24.57 19.30 14.11
C MET A 90 -25.47 20.47 13.66
N ALA A 91 -25.41 20.86 12.39
CA ALA A 91 -26.27 21.92 11.85
C ALA A 91 -27.77 21.61 11.95
N GLU A 92 -28.15 20.33 12.04
CA GLU A 92 -29.53 19.90 12.17
C GLU A 92 -30.06 19.89 13.63
N GLU A 93 -29.21 20.23 14.57
CA GLU A 93 -29.61 20.29 15.98
C GLU A 93 -30.45 21.52 16.29
N PRO A 94 -31.42 21.41 17.22
CA PRO A 94 -32.30 22.55 17.59
C PRO A 94 -31.52 23.78 18.09
N PHE A 95 -30.40 23.58 18.80
CA PHE A 95 -29.59 24.69 19.30
C PHE A 95 -28.87 25.47 18.20
N MET A 96 -28.73 24.89 16.99
CA MET A 96 -28.18 25.54 15.83
C MET A 96 -29.15 26.36 14.99
N GLU A 97 -30.45 26.30 15.33
CA GLU A 97 -31.50 27.00 14.59
C GLU A 97 -31.23 28.51 14.41
N PRO A 98 -30.76 29.26 15.42
CA PRO A 98 -30.41 30.68 15.25
C PRO A 98 -29.24 30.93 14.28
N ALA A 99 -28.36 29.92 14.08
CA ALA A 99 -27.18 30.04 13.23
C ALA A 99 -27.42 29.51 11.80
N ARG A 100 -28.57 28.91 11.48
CA ARG A 100 -28.85 28.29 10.16
C ARG A 100 -28.78 29.25 8.99
N SER A 101 -29.00 30.54 9.20
CA SER A 101 -28.82 31.55 8.15
C SER A 101 -27.36 31.72 7.71
N VAL A 102 -26.42 31.32 8.57
CA VAL A 102 -24.98 31.41 8.30
C VAL A 102 -24.37 30.03 8.10
N VAL A 103 -24.71 29.07 8.96
CA VAL A 103 -24.14 27.71 8.96
C VAL A 103 -25.11 26.75 8.28
N SER A 104 -24.87 26.43 7.03
CA SER A 104 -25.68 25.49 6.26
C SER A 104 -25.26 24.02 6.43
N MET A 105 -24.01 23.77 6.81
CA MET A 105 -23.52 22.44 7.19
C MET A 105 -22.43 22.56 8.24
N LEU A 106 -22.50 21.74 9.25
CA LEU A 106 -21.43 21.54 10.24
C LEU A 106 -21.46 20.07 10.67
N LYS A 107 -20.45 19.31 10.26
CA LYS A 107 -20.43 17.86 10.41
C LYS A 107 -19.08 17.37 10.93
N PRO A 108 -18.87 17.37 12.23
CA PRO A 108 -17.74 16.67 12.82
C PRO A 108 -17.86 15.17 12.58
N ARG A 109 -16.71 14.54 12.37
CA ARG A 109 -16.58 13.10 12.14
C ARG A 109 -15.33 12.54 12.80
N VAL A 110 -15.39 11.29 13.21
CA VAL A 110 -14.28 10.55 13.77
C VAL A 110 -14.32 9.13 13.23
N SER A 111 -13.18 8.58 12.90
CA SER A 111 -13.08 7.19 12.48
C SER A 111 -11.80 6.54 12.99
N TYR A 112 -11.90 5.23 13.15
CA TYR A 112 -10.77 4.36 13.41
C TYR A 112 -10.92 3.11 12.56
N GLY A 113 -9.84 2.73 11.87
CA GLY A 113 -9.89 1.56 11.02
C GLY A 113 -8.53 0.89 10.86
N THR A 114 -8.59 -0.34 10.36
CA THR A 114 -7.41 -1.11 10.01
C THR A 114 -7.47 -1.53 8.55
N VAL A 115 -6.30 -1.57 7.89
CA VAL A 115 -6.14 -2.01 6.51
C VAL A 115 -4.92 -2.92 6.43
N GLY A 116 -5.04 -4.02 5.69
CA GLY A 116 -3.96 -4.97 5.44
C GLY A 116 -3.28 -4.73 4.11
N ASN A 117 -1.98 -4.99 4.08
CA ASN A 117 -1.19 -5.04 2.85
C ASN A 117 -0.47 -6.41 2.79
N ALA A 118 -0.58 -7.09 1.65
CA ALA A 118 0.09 -8.37 1.36
C ALA A 118 1.17 -8.21 0.28
N GLY A 119 1.38 -6.99 -0.22
CA GLY A 119 2.31 -6.71 -1.31
C GLY A 119 3.76 -6.55 -0.86
N GLY A 120 4.66 -6.47 -1.84
CA GLY A 120 6.07 -6.11 -1.61
C GLY A 120 7.04 -7.26 -1.44
N VAL A 121 6.61 -8.42 -0.96
CA VAL A 121 7.51 -9.58 -0.73
C VAL A 121 7.19 -10.81 -1.60
N GLY A 122 6.13 -10.76 -2.42
CA GLY A 122 5.74 -11.87 -3.32
C GLY A 122 5.56 -13.20 -2.57
N ASP A 123 5.92 -14.31 -3.20
CA ASP A 123 5.78 -15.67 -2.66
C ASP A 123 6.88 -16.05 -1.64
N ASN A 124 7.43 -15.10 -0.92
CA ASN A 124 8.58 -15.31 -0.02
C ASN A 124 8.26 -16.09 1.27
N ALA A 125 6.99 -16.45 1.50
CA ALA A 125 6.66 -17.44 2.54
C ALA A 125 7.17 -18.85 2.20
N PHE A 126 7.55 -19.09 0.93
CA PHE A 126 7.95 -20.40 0.43
C PHE A 126 9.39 -20.37 -0.12
N ALA A 127 10.12 -21.46 0.07
CA ALA A 127 11.44 -21.65 -0.56
C ALA A 127 11.30 -21.69 -2.08
N ALA A 128 12.26 -21.16 -2.77
CA ALA A 128 12.39 -21.30 -4.21
C ALA A 128 13.75 -21.93 -4.56
N TYR A 129 13.70 -22.87 -5.49
CA TYR A 129 14.85 -23.56 -6.02
C TYR A 129 14.97 -23.27 -7.52
N TYR A 130 16.20 -23.20 -8.00
CA TYR A 130 16.45 -23.09 -9.42
C TYR A 130 17.53 -24.08 -9.86
N ALA A 131 17.43 -24.52 -11.10
CA ALA A 131 18.43 -25.38 -11.71
C ALA A 131 19.42 -24.51 -12.51
N GLN A 132 20.69 -24.76 -12.31
CA GLN A 132 21.77 -24.06 -13.02
C GLN A 132 22.79 -25.09 -13.55
N LEU A 133 23.35 -24.79 -14.70
CA LEU A 133 24.44 -25.58 -15.23
C LEU A 133 25.69 -25.46 -14.30
N ALA A 134 26.14 -26.56 -13.81
CA ALA A 134 27.35 -26.69 -13.02
C ALA A 134 28.32 -27.65 -13.76
N TYR A 135 29.58 -27.68 -13.33
CA TYR A 135 30.55 -28.58 -13.88
C TYR A 135 31.09 -29.51 -12.79
N ASN A 136 31.20 -30.79 -13.11
CA ASN A 136 31.80 -31.75 -12.23
C ASN A 136 33.31 -31.41 -12.12
N LYS A 137 33.83 -31.33 -10.88
CA LYS A 137 35.22 -30.99 -10.62
C LYS A 137 36.23 -32.07 -11.05
N GLN A 138 35.77 -33.31 -11.22
CA GLN A 138 36.67 -34.46 -11.55
C GLN A 138 36.92 -34.57 -13.05
N ASP A 139 35.89 -34.37 -13.87
CA ASP A 139 35.97 -34.62 -15.34
C ASP A 139 35.54 -33.41 -16.17
N ASN A 140 35.20 -32.29 -15.52
CA ASN A 140 34.69 -31.06 -16.13
C ASN A 140 33.44 -31.28 -17.01
N SER A 141 32.70 -32.36 -16.78
CA SER A 141 31.44 -32.61 -17.48
C SER A 141 30.34 -31.67 -17.01
N PRO A 142 29.47 -31.19 -17.92
CA PRO A 142 28.32 -30.34 -17.55
C PRO A 142 27.30 -31.17 -16.75
N GLN A 143 26.87 -30.63 -15.62
CA GLN A 143 25.84 -31.20 -14.78
C GLN A 143 24.80 -30.14 -14.40
N THR A 144 23.56 -30.54 -14.17
CA THR A 144 22.54 -29.65 -13.65
C THR A 144 22.58 -29.69 -12.13
N GLY A 145 22.97 -28.60 -11.52
CA GLY A 145 22.87 -28.39 -10.07
C GLY A 145 21.54 -27.73 -9.68
N VAL A 146 21.01 -28.11 -8.52
CA VAL A 146 19.85 -27.46 -7.92
C VAL A 146 20.35 -26.59 -6.77
N PHE A 147 19.99 -25.33 -6.81
CA PHE A 147 20.42 -24.32 -5.84
C PHE A 147 19.20 -23.72 -5.16
N LEU A 148 19.34 -23.38 -3.88
CA LEU A 148 18.36 -22.61 -3.15
C LEU A 148 18.45 -21.14 -3.62
N GLY A 149 17.38 -20.64 -4.24
CA GLY A 149 17.32 -19.26 -4.76
C GLY A 149 16.67 -18.30 -3.79
N ARG A 150 15.88 -18.83 -2.83
CA ARG A 150 15.17 -18.04 -1.85
C ARG A 150 14.89 -18.86 -0.59
N LEU A 151 15.18 -18.27 0.57
CA LEU A 151 14.78 -18.83 1.85
C LEU A 151 13.28 -18.64 2.08
N GLU A 152 12.65 -19.64 2.65
CA GLU A 152 11.28 -19.55 3.13
C GLU A 152 11.20 -18.73 4.43
N ASN A 153 10.07 -18.04 4.61
CA ASN A 153 9.65 -17.54 5.90
C ASN A 153 8.15 -17.84 6.10
N PRO A 154 7.81 -18.97 6.72
CA PRO A 154 6.42 -19.36 6.94
C PRO A 154 5.68 -18.46 7.95
N ASP A 155 6.39 -17.63 8.70
CA ASP A 155 5.82 -16.69 9.66
C ASP A 155 5.41 -15.35 9.05
N LEU A 156 5.65 -15.15 7.75
CA LEU A 156 5.18 -13.95 7.05
C LEU A 156 3.67 -13.79 7.20
N LYS A 157 3.28 -12.58 7.58
CA LYS A 157 1.89 -12.18 7.81
C LYS A 157 1.59 -10.83 7.18
N TRP A 158 0.34 -10.45 7.19
CA TRP A 158 -0.14 -9.16 6.73
C TRP A 158 0.54 -8.00 7.44
N GLU A 159 1.07 -7.05 6.69
CA GLU A 159 1.37 -5.71 7.18
C GLU A 159 0.06 -5.01 7.50
N THR A 160 -0.02 -4.34 8.64
CA THR A 160 -1.26 -3.73 9.12
C THR A 160 -1.09 -2.25 9.36
N THR A 161 -1.87 -1.45 8.64
CA THR A 161 -2.05 -0.02 8.92
C THR A 161 -3.24 0.16 9.84
N LYS A 162 -3.04 0.88 10.94
CA LYS A 162 -4.09 1.36 11.86
C LYS A 162 -4.15 2.87 11.73
N GLU A 163 -5.33 3.41 11.49
CA GLU A 163 -5.50 4.85 11.31
C GLU A 163 -6.65 5.39 12.17
N PHE A 164 -6.37 6.48 12.87
CA PHE A 164 -7.33 7.32 13.54
C PHE A 164 -7.47 8.62 12.75
N ASN A 165 -8.71 9.02 12.45
CA ASN A 165 -8.99 10.23 11.70
C ASN A 165 -10.10 11.02 12.40
N VAL A 166 -9.91 12.35 12.49
CA VAL A 166 -10.91 13.33 12.92
C VAL A 166 -11.08 14.33 11.80
N GLY A 167 -12.32 14.60 11.44
CA GLY A 167 -12.65 15.53 10.37
C GLY A 167 -13.77 16.48 10.77
N LEU A 168 -13.82 17.61 10.09
CA LEU A 168 -14.89 18.59 10.15
C LEU A 168 -15.25 19.01 8.72
N ASP A 169 -16.48 18.71 8.31
CA ASP A 169 -17.03 19.24 7.08
C ASP A 169 -17.91 20.45 7.43
N PHE A 170 -17.77 21.56 6.70
CA PHE A 170 -18.54 22.76 6.94
C PHE A 170 -18.98 23.43 5.65
N ALA A 171 -20.12 24.08 5.72
CA ALA A 171 -20.59 24.98 4.68
C ALA A 171 -21.29 26.19 5.30
N LEU A 172 -21.00 27.36 4.80
CA LEU A 172 -21.52 28.65 5.26
C LEU A 172 -22.21 29.38 4.11
N PHE A 173 -23.22 30.20 4.46
CA PHE A 173 -23.94 31.06 3.53
C PHE A 173 -24.50 30.29 2.32
N ASP A 174 -25.27 29.24 2.57
CA ASP A 174 -25.84 28.34 1.55
C ASP A 174 -24.79 27.75 0.61
N GLY A 175 -23.63 27.36 1.19
CA GLY A 175 -22.53 26.76 0.47
C GLY A 175 -21.73 27.75 -0.40
N ARG A 176 -21.75 29.03 -0.11
CA ARG A 176 -20.83 30.01 -0.71
C ARG A 176 -19.40 29.79 -0.24
N ILE A 177 -19.21 29.39 1.00
CA ILE A 177 -17.94 29.00 1.58
C ILE A 177 -18.14 27.61 2.15
N GLY A 178 -17.40 26.65 1.67
CA GLY A 178 -17.41 25.29 2.16
C GLY A 178 -16.03 24.71 2.25
N GLY A 179 -15.85 23.67 3.01
CA GLY A 179 -14.56 23.03 3.11
C GLY A 179 -14.53 21.86 4.06
N THR A 180 -13.36 21.26 4.15
CA THR A 180 -13.06 20.16 5.06
C THR A 180 -11.77 20.42 5.80
N PHE A 181 -11.73 20.04 7.05
CA PHE A 181 -10.51 19.94 7.83
C PHE A 181 -10.39 18.51 8.34
N GLU A 182 -9.22 17.91 8.14
CA GLU A 182 -8.92 16.55 8.59
C GLU A 182 -7.60 16.51 9.36
N PHE A 183 -7.59 15.73 10.43
CA PHE A 183 -6.39 15.32 11.13
C PHE A 183 -6.37 13.80 11.18
N PHE A 184 -5.23 13.21 10.84
CA PHE A 184 -5.06 11.76 10.93
C PHE A 184 -3.74 11.40 11.62
N GLU A 185 -3.79 10.25 12.30
CA GLU A 185 -2.61 9.57 12.81
C GLU A 185 -2.69 8.10 12.42
N ARG A 186 -1.63 7.61 11.77
CA ARG A 186 -1.52 6.24 11.32
C ARG A 186 -0.30 5.56 11.88
N ARG A 187 -0.42 4.25 12.10
CA ARG A 187 0.67 3.37 12.50
C ARG A 187 0.67 2.15 11.61
N ILE A 188 1.80 1.89 10.96
CA ILE A 188 2.00 0.72 10.10
C ILE A 188 2.88 -0.23 10.88
N THR A 189 2.37 -1.42 11.18
CA THR A 189 3.04 -2.46 11.95
C THR A 189 3.33 -3.66 11.06
N ASP A 190 4.34 -4.44 11.43
CA ASP A 190 4.70 -5.66 10.71
C ASP A 190 5.06 -5.39 9.24
N LEU A 191 5.83 -4.33 8.99
CA LEU A 191 6.24 -3.94 7.64
C LEU A 191 6.83 -5.13 6.87
N LEU A 192 6.28 -5.39 5.69
CA LEU A 192 6.77 -6.42 4.79
C LEU A 192 7.99 -5.93 4.02
N THR A 193 9.17 -6.42 4.38
CA THR A 193 10.44 -6.02 3.78
C THR A 193 11.45 -7.17 3.78
N PHE A 194 12.65 -6.91 3.28
CA PHE A 194 13.74 -7.89 3.27
C PHE A 194 14.73 -7.60 4.39
N LYS A 195 14.99 -8.62 5.21
CA LYS A 195 16.02 -8.59 6.23
C LYS A 195 17.35 -9.08 5.65
N PRO A 196 18.45 -8.34 5.79
CA PRO A 196 19.77 -8.83 5.41
C PRO A 196 20.18 -10.01 6.31
N LEU A 197 20.82 -10.98 5.71
CA LEU A 197 21.43 -12.13 6.37
C LEU A 197 22.94 -11.92 6.52
N ASN A 198 23.55 -12.64 7.44
CA ASN A 198 25.01 -12.63 7.59
C ASN A 198 25.68 -13.16 6.31
N THR A 199 26.85 -12.62 6.01
CA THR A 199 27.65 -12.94 4.80
C THR A 199 28.12 -14.39 4.71
N TYR A 200 27.89 -15.21 5.73
CA TYR A 200 28.19 -16.65 5.73
C TYR A 200 27.15 -17.50 4.96
N HIS A 201 26.04 -16.88 4.54
CA HIS A 201 25.01 -17.55 3.75
C HIS A 201 25.14 -17.20 2.28
N ASP A 202 24.91 -18.17 1.39
CA ASP A 202 24.87 -17.94 -0.05
C ASP A 202 23.72 -16.98 -0.44
N LEU A 203 22.69 -16.89 0.40
CA LEU A 203 21.59 -15.95 0.25
C LEU A 203 21.76 -14.79 1.23
N THR A 204 21.58 -13.60 0.72
CA THR A 204 21.85 -12.36 1.46
C THR A 204 20.63 -11.71 2.07
N LEU A 205 19.42 -12.16 1.67
CA LEU A 205 18.15 -11.56 2.08
C LEU A 205 17.11 -12.64 2.41
N VAL A 206 16.27 -12.35 3.40
CA VAL A 206 15.03 -13.10 3.69
C VAL A 206 13.89 -12.13 3.92
N ALA A 207 12.72 -12.44 3.35
CA ALA A 207 11.53 -11.63 3.60
C ALA A 207 11.05 -11.79 5.04
N ALA A 208 10.71 -10.69 5.68
CA ALA A 208 10.28 -10.67 7.08
C ALA A 208 9.30 -9.51 7.35
N ASN A 209 8.51 -9.66 8.41
CA ASN A 209 7.74 -8.57 8.97
C ASN A 209 8.60 -7.87 10.01
N ILE A 210 9.20 -6.74 9.65
CA ILE A 210 10.13 -6.01 10.54
C ILE A 210 9.86 -4.52 10.51
N GLY A 211 9.85 -3.95 11.71
CA GLY A 211 9.70 -2.52 11.90
C GLY A 211 8.25 -2.05 11.99
N THR A 212 8.16 -0.84 12.48
CA THR A 212 6.90 -0.10 12.64
C THR A 212 7.16 1.35 12.27
N THR A 213 6.31 1.93 11.43
CA THR A 213 6.33 3.36 11.12
C THR A 213 5.09 4.05 11.64
N GLY A 214 5.24 5.32 11.94
CA GLY A 214 4.16 6.23 12.28
C GLY A 214 4.05 7.34 11.24
N GLY A 215 2.85 7.88 11.09
CA GLY A 215 2.59 9.02 10.25
C GLY A 215 1.45 9.84 10.83
N ARG A 216 1.55 11.16 10.81
CA ARG A 216 0.43 12.05 11.15
C ARG A 216 0.41 13.23 10.21
N GLY A 217 -0.76 13.74 9.98
CA GLY A 217 -0.93 14.89 9.11
C GLY A 217 -2.24 15.59 9.34
N PHE A 218 -2.35 16.72 8.69
CA PHE A 218 -3.60 17.43 8.56
C PHE A 218 -3.79 17.88 7.12
N GLU A 219 -5.04 17.93 6.72
CA GLU A 219 -5.48 18.35 5.41
C GLU A 219 -6.58 19.38 5.56
N PHE A 220 -6.55 20.39 4.71
CA PHE A 220 -7.54 21.45 4.68
C PHE A 220 -7.93 21.71 3.24
N THR A 221 -9.22 21.70 2.98
CA THR A 221 -9.79 22.10 1.68
C THR A 221 -10.79 23.22 1.90
N LEU A 222 -10.69 24.27 1.09
CA LEU A 222 -11.61 25.39 1.08
C LEU A 222 -12.14 25.61 -0.33
N ASN A 223 -13.45 25.61 -0.46
CA ASN A 223 -14.16 25.86 -1.71
C ASN A 223 -14.98 27.13 -1.55
N THR A 224 -14.84 28.08 -2.47
CA THR A 224 -15.56 29.36 -2.39
C THR A 224 -16.21 29.72 -3.71
N LYS A 225 -17.45 30.24 -3.64
CA LYS A 225 -18.17 30.87 -4.74
C LYS A 225 -18.01 32.38 -4.60
N ASN A 226 -16.96 32.95 -5.19
CA ASN A 226 -16.61 34.35 -4.99
C ASN A 226 -17.61 35.28 -5.66
N ILE A 227 -17.88 35.04 -6.94
CA ILE A 227 -18.82 35.81 -7.75
C ILE A 227 -19.69 34.82 -8.55
N VAL A 228 -20.97 35.00 -8.49
CA VAL A 228 -21.93 34.24 -9.32
C VAL A 228 -22.96 35.22 -9.85
N THR A 229 -22.90 35.53 -11.13
CA THR A 229 -23.86 36.34 -11.86
C THR A 229 -24.41 35.59 -13.04
N LYS A 230 -25.33 36.17 -13.79
CA LYS A 230 -25.91 35.54 -14.98
C LYS A 230 -24.88 35.23 -16.07
N ASP A 231 -23.87 36.09 -16.21
CA ASP A 231 -22.93 36.04 -17.33
C ASP A 231 -21.47 35.77 -16.88
N PHE A 232 -21.20 35.75 -15.54
CA PHE A 232 -19.88 35.53 -15.01
C PHE A 232 -19.92 34.77 -13.68
N SER A 233 -19.04 33.79 -13.54
CA SER A 233 -18.87 33.01 -12.31
C SER A 233 -17.39 32.84 -11.99
N TRP A 234 -17.03 33.08 -10.73
CA TRP A 234 -15.69 32.85 -10.20
C TRP A 234 -15.76 32.01 -8.95
N PHE A 235 -15.09 30.85 -9.01
CA PHE A 235 -14.92 29.91 -7.89
C PHE A 235 -13.43 29.81 -7.54
N SER A 236 -13.13 29.50 -6.29
CA SER A 236 -11.76 29.19 -5.84
C SER A 236 -11.77 27.93 -5.00
N ASP A 237 -10.82 27.04 -5.30
CA ASP A 237 -10.57 25.81 -4.56
C ASP A 237 -9.12 25.85 -4.06
N ILE A 238 -8.94 25.74 -2.75
CA ILE A 238 -7.65 25.78 -2.09
C ILE A 238 -7.50 24.50 -1.29
N THR A 239 -6.41 23.77 -1.53
CA THR A 239 -6.08 22.56 -0.77
C THR A 239 -4.70 22.73 -0.15
N PHE A 240 -4.59 22.39 1.12
CA PHE A 240 -3.33 22.38 1.85
C PHE A 240 -3.21 21.05 2.60
N SER A 241 -2.04 20.40 2.51
CA SER A 241 -1.75 19.19 3.26
C SER A 241 -0.34 19.24 3.86
N ARG A 242 -0.18 18.69 5.04
CA ARG A 242 1.11 18.49 5.68
C ARG A 242 1.13 17.15 6.37
N VAL A 243 2.08 16.30 5.97
CA VAL A 243 2.28 14.96 6.53
C VAL A 243 3.69 14.86 7.09
N LYS A 244 3.82 14.20 8.23
CA LYS A 244 5.10 13.84 8.82
C LYS A 244 5.09 12.34 9.11
N ASN A 245 6.11 11.63 8.63
CA ASN A 245 6.33 10.22 8.91
C ASN A 245 7.57 10.05 9.78
N TRP A 246 7.63 8.95 10.54
CA TRP A 246 8.79 8.59 11.37
C TRP A 246 8.85 7.09 11.60
N TRP A 247 10.03 6.62 11.92
CA TRP A 247 10.22 5.26 12.43
C TRP A 247 9.82 5.20 13.90
N VAL A 248 9.01 4.21 14.26
CA VAL A 248 8.63 3.91 15.65
C VAL A 248 9.54 2.81 16.19
N GLU A 249 9.79 1.80 15.37
CA GLU A 249 10.60 0.65 15.71
C GLU A 249 11.27 0.10 14.45
N HIS A 250 12.55 -0.20 14.54
CA HIS A 250 13.31 -0.90 13.52
C HIS A 250 14.26 -1.90 14.20
N THR A 251 14.71 -2.91 13.48
CA THR A 251 15.68 -3.87 14.03
C THR A 251 17.07 -3.22 14.12
N THR A 252 17.85 -3.61 15.14
CA THR A 252 19.20 -3.10 15.38
C THR A 252 20.18 -3.37 14.23
N ASP A 253 19.90 -4.41 13.43
CA ASP A 253 20.73 -4.82 12.27
C ASP A 253 20.35 -4.09 10.99
N TRP A 254 19.29 -3.30 11.02
CA TRP A 254 18.82 -2.58 9.83
C TRP A 254 19.55 -1.23 9.71
N LYS A 255 20.12 -0.98 8.54
CA LYS A 255 20.68 0.33 8.20
C LYS A 255 19.74 0.98 7.17
N PRO A 256 19.22 2.18 7.48
CA PRO A 256 18.37 2.87 6.53
C PRO A 256 19.11 3.14 5.21
N SER A 257 18.41 2.95 4.11
CA SER A 257 18.89 3.44 2.83
C SER A 257 18.87 4.99 2.82
N VAL A 258 19.62 5.60 1.91
CA VAL A 258 19.67 7.08 1.81
C VAL A 258 18.27 7.68 1.58
N TYR A 259 17.38 6.94 0.94
CA TYR A 259 15.98 7.37 0.72
C TYR A 259 15.12 7.31 1.98
N GLU A 260 15.42 6.42 2.91
CA GLU A 260 14.65 6.25 4.17
C GLU A 260 15.07 7.26 5.24
N LEU A 261 16.26 7.85 5.12
CA LEU A 261 16.72 8.93 5.99
C LEU A 261 16.04 10.29 5.68
N SER A 262 15.36 10.40 4.54
CA SER A 262 14.66 11.62 4.10
C SER A 262 13.18 11.68 4.52
N LEU A 263 12.65 10.66 5.20
CA LEU A 263 11.32 10.65 5.80
C LEU A 263 11.38 11.29 7.19
#